data_566dccd2414e248a63cdf67e42464bf1
#
_entry.id   566dccd2414e248a63cdf67e42464bf1
#
_cell.length_a   1.000
_cell.length_b   1.000
_cell.length_c   1.000
_cell.angle_alpha   90.00
_cell.angle_beta   90.00
_cell.angle_gamma   90.00
#
_symmetry.space_group_name_H-M   'P 1'
#
loop_
_entity.id
_entity.type
_entity.pdbx_description
1 polymer ?
#
loop_
_entity_poly.entity_id
_entity_poly.type
_entity_poly.pdbx_seq_one_letter_code
_entity_poly.pdbx_strand_id
1 'polypeptide(L)'
;MGNSATKKIWRHIVLSTLMALTITLIPLPAATQTLGIAAVVNDDVISIYDLQARMLMLIVTSNQKDTPELRRRLTRQVLNNLIDEKLKMQEAKRLDIRVPTEALERTYADMEAGNNLPKGGLTQYLSKNGVDRLVLIDQIEATIAWADSINMLFRGQTTISEEEIDEVVNEIKEGKGKPEYLTAEIFLPVNNPAKANEVLNNTLRLIEQLKSGASFSVLARNYSQSASAAVGGDLGWVRQGQLPQEIDKNLIPLRKGEISDPLRSVSGYHIIFKRDDRIGQGIPLSQEKIDLRQVFLPLAATSNESDKTNLMGKAKTMAAGASGCTVMEKLEEESASPLSGSLGVVETSSLPGTIQKVVKGLPVGVASDPIPADGGIIFLMICKRTGTSALDILRPQIRQRLMTERLDNAARGHLRDLRQAAFLDIRI
;
A
#
# COMPACT_ATOMS: atom_id res chain seq x y z
N MET A 1 -66.14 16.75 79.18
CA MET A 1 -65.46 17.99 78.67
C MET A 1 -64.06 17.62 78.24
N GLY A 2 -63.81 17.47 76.98
CA GLY A 2 -62.50 17.09 76.43
C GLY A 2 -62.67 16.69 74.96
N ASN A 3 -62.05 17.38 74.01
CA ASN A 3 -61.81 17.03 72.61
C ASN A 3 -62.06 18.18 71.61
N SER A 4 -61.62 19.41 71.93
CA SER A 4 -61.63 20.47 70.94
C SER A 4 -60.21 20.91 70.52
N ALA A 5 -59.16 20.64 71.28
CA ALA A 5 -57.81 21.08 71.04
C ALA A 5 -57.00 20.18 70.07
N THR A 6 -57.24 18.87 70.06
CA THR A 6 -56.49 17.90 69.21
C THR A 6 -56.90 17.95 67.74
N LYS A 7 -58.13 18.34 67.37
CA LYS A 7 -58.57 18.45 65.99
C LYS A 7 -58.01 19.70 65.27
N LYS A 8 -57.62 20.76 65.98
CA LYS A 8 -57.03 21.95 65.36
C LYS A 8 -55.57 21.73 65.00
N ILE A 9 -54.82 21.04 65.83
CA ILE A 9 -53.39 20.77 65.59
C ILE A 9 -53.18 19.84 64.41
N TRP A 10 -54.05 18.86 64.24
CA TRP A 10 -53.96 17.88 63.10
C TRP A 10 -54.30 18.55 61.74
N ARG A 11 -55.21 19.53 61.69
CA ARG A 11 -55.55 20.29 60.49
C ARG A 11 -54.42 21.21 60.03
N HIS A 12 -53.60 21.75 60.95
CA HIS A 12 -52.44 22.59 60.61
C HIS A 12 -51.25 21.76 60.17
N ILE A 13 -51.04 20.53 60.71
CA ILE A 13 -49.98 19.64 60.28
C ILE A 13 -50.26 19.05 58.88
N VAL A 14 -51.48 18.69 58.58
CA VAL A 14 -51.88 18.16 57.25
C VAL A 14 -51.83 19.27 56.17
N LEU A 15 -52.20 20.52 56.55
CA LEU A 15 -52.09 21.67 55.57
C LEU A 15 -50.63 22.09 55.35
N SER A 16 -49.76 21.98 56.36
CA SER A 16 -48.32 22.33 56.19
C SER A 16 -47.53 21.24 55.40
N THR A 17 -47.93 19.96 55.48
CA THR A 17 -47.32 18.88 54.69
C THR A 17 -47.80 18.90 53.23
N LEU A 18 -49.02 19.36 52.92
CA LEU A 18 -49.52 19.50 51.53
C LEU A 18 -48.90 20.70 50.81
N MET A 19 -48.48 21.75 51.55
CA MET A 19 -47.83 22.96 50.98
C MET A 19 -46.34 22.78 50.75
N ALA A 20 -45.66 21.81 51.42
CA ALA A 20 -44.28 21.49 51.25
C ALA A 20 -44.04 20.55 50.03
N LEU A 21 -45.08 19.89 49.48
CA LEU A 21 -44.93 18.92 48.36
C LEU A 21 -45.18 19.57 46.98
N THR A 22 -45.48 20.88 46.90
CA THR A 22 -45.72 21.58 45.63
C THR A 22 -44.53 22.40 45.12
N ILE A 23 -43.35 22.35 45.80
CA ILE A 23 -42.21 23.22 45.45
C ILE A 23 -41.12 22.55 44.63
N THR A 24 -41.27 21.30 44.16
CA THR A 24 -40.14 20.56 43.52
C THR A 24 -40.43 20.09 42.08
N LEU A 25 -41.29 20.73 41.33
CA LEU A 25 -41.36 20.57 39.87
C LEU A 25 -40.94 21.86 39.17
N ILE A 26 -39.71 22.32 39.43
CA ILE A 26 -39.03 23.24 38.51
C ILE A 26 -38.57 22.36 37.37
N PRO A 27 -39.10 22.49 36.15
CA PRO A 27 -38.51 21.82 34.99
C PRO A 27 -37.09 22.36 34.84
N LEU A 28 -36.09 21.51 35.14
CA LEU A 28 -34.73 21.78 34.69
C LEU A 28 -34.83 22.04 33.18
N PRO A 29 -34.29 23.17 32.70
CA PRO A 29 -34.22 23.38 31.27
C PRO A 29 -33.43 22.19 30.70
N ALA A 30 -34.10 21.30 29.96
CA ALA A 30 -33.42 20.35 29.09
C ALA A 30 -32.53 21.24 28.20
N ALA A 31 -31.22 21.18 28.41
CA ALA A 31 -30.27 21.79 27.51
C ALA A 31 -30.55 21.14 26.14
N THR A 32 -31.35 21.77 25.33
CA THR A 32 -31.46 21.43 23.92
C THR A 32 -30.07 21.66 23.36
N GLN A 33 -29.31 20.56 23.21
CA GLN A 33 -28.11 20.58 22.41
C GLN A 33 -28.57 20.99 21.00
N THR A 34 -28.41 22.25 20.68
CA THR A 34 -28.57 22.71 19.29
C THR A 34 -27.51 21.95 18.52
N LEU A 35 -27.94 20.94 17.75
CA LEU A 35 -27.11 20.27 16.77
C LEU A 35 -26.68 21.31 15.74
N GLY A 36 -25.58 22.02 16.04
CA GLY A 36 -25.01 22.99 15.11
C GLY A 36 -24.56 22.27 13.83
N ILE A 37 -24.76 22.89 12.70
CA ILE A 37 -24.32 22.42 11.39
C ILE A 37 -22.89 22.93 11.15
N ALA A 38 -21.95 22.02 10.87
CA ALA A 38 -20.58 22.36 10.48
C ALA A 38 -20.47 22.60 8.97
N ALA A 39 -21.12 21.78 8.18
CA ALA A 39 -21.23 21.96 6.72
C ALA A 39 -22.46 21.26 6.15
N VAL A 40 -22.87 21.69 4.95
CA VAL A 40 -23.84 21.00 4.08
C VAL A 40 -23.10 20.56 2.82
N VAL A 41 -23.30 19.30 2.41
CA VAL A 41 -22.68 18.69 1.24
C VAL A 41 -23.81 18.13 0.36
N ASN A 42 -24.20 18.85 -0.67
CA ASN A 42 -25.44 18.59 -1.43
C ASN A 42 -26.65 18.50 -0.48
N ASP A 43 -27.26 17.31 -0.35
CA ASP A 43 -28.42 17.07 0.52
C ASP A 43 -28.03 16.55 1.93
N ASP A 44 -26.73 16.28 2.19
CA ASP A 44 -26.27 15.74 3.45
C ASP A 44 -25.70 16.80 4.38
N VAL A 45 -25.93 16.63 5.68
CA VAL A 45 -25.44 17.52 6.74
C VAL A 45 -24.26 16.86 7.47
N ILE A 46 -23.26 17.67 7.77
CA ILE A 46 -22.20 17.35 8.73
C ILE A 46 -22.47 18.21 9.97
N SER A 47 -22.75 17.56 11.11
CA SER A 47 -22.98 18.26 12.37
C SER A 47 -21.67 18.69 13.05
N ILE A 48 -21.74 19.63 13.97
CA ILE A 48 -20.61 19.97 14.84
C ILE A 48 -20.22 18.75 15.71
N TYR A 49 -21.20 17.91 16.07
CA TYR A 49 -20.95 16.67 16.80
C TYR A 49 -20.06 15.71 15.99
N ASP A 50 -20.40 15.45 14.73
CA ASP A 50 -19.61 14.58 13.82
C ASP A 50 -18.17 15.08 13.70
N LEU A 51 -18.04 16.41 13.52
CA LEU A 51 -16.73 17.05 13.44
C LEU A 51 -15.91 16.86 14.72
N GLN A 52 -16.52 17.06 15.89
CA GLN A 52 -15.85 16.91 17.17
C GLN A 52 -15.50 15.46 17.47
N ALA A 53 -16.41 14.52 17.19
CA ALA A 53 -16.19 13.09 17.39
C ALA A 53 -15.04 12.56 16.50
N ARG A 54 -15.02 12.96 15.22
CA ARG A 54 -13.93 12.61 14.29
C ARG A 54 -12.60 13.25 14.71
N MET A 55 -12.63 14.47 15.18
CA MET A 55 -11.44 15.17 15.69
C MET A 55 -10.87 14.47 16.92
N LEU A 56 -11.73 14.09 17.87
CA LEU A 56 -11.31 13.34 19.07
C LEU A 56 -10.69 11.99 18.68
N MET A 57 -11.34 11.25 17.74
CA MET A 57 -10.79 10.00 17.23
C MET A 57 -9.38 10.20 16.65
N LEU A 58 -9.17 11.22 15.84
CA LEU A 58 -7.87 11.52 15.24
C LEU A 58 -6.81 11.83 16.30
N ILE A 59 -7.14 12.65 17.32
CA ILE A 59 -6.24 13.00 18.42
C ILE A 59 -5.84 11.76 19.21
N VAL A 60 -6.82 10.91 19.56
CA VAL A 60 -6.61 9.67 20.34
C VAL A 60 -5.74 8.68 19.54
N THR A 61 -6.06 8.44 18.27
CA THR A 61 -5.33 7.47 17.45
C THR A 61 -3.92 7.93 17.07
N SER A 62 -3.67 9.25 17.03
CA SER A 62 -2.34 9.82 16.80
C SER A 62 -1.51 10.02 18.06
N ASN A 63 -2.04 9.61 19.22
CA ASN A 63 -1.41 9.74 20.54
C ASN A 63 -0.95 11.19 20.88
N GLN A 64 -1.73 12.18 20.44
CA GLN A 64 -1.44 13.59 20.69
C GLN A 64 -2.21 14.09 21.93
N LYS A 65 -1.66 15.13 22.58
CA LYS A 65 -2.39 15.80 23.67
C LYS A 65 -3.53 16.65 23.07
N ASP A 66 -4.73 16.46 23.58
CA ASP A 66 -5.88 17.27 23.20
C ASP A 66 -5.74 18.69 23.77
N THR A 67 -5.49 19.65 22.89
CA THR A 67 -5.37 21.08 23.23
C THR A 67 -6.25 21.93 22.33
N PRO A 68 -6.70 23.10 22.80
CA PRO A 68 -7.50 24.02 21.98
C PRO A 68 -6.79 24.44 20.69
N GLU A 69 -5.47 24.59 20.71
CA GLU A 69 -4.64 24.93 19.55
C GLU A 69 -4.64 23.80 18.51
N LEU A 70 -4.50 22.54 18.97
CA LEU A 70 -4.56 21.37 18.11
C LEU A 70 -5.94 21.24 17.48
N ARG A 71 -7.01 21.37 18.28
CA ARG A 71 -8.39 21.32 17.77
C ARG A 71 -8.64 22.37 16.70
N ARG A 72 -8.28 23.64 16.92
CA ARG A 72 -8.41 24.72 15.91
C ARG A 72 -7.67 24.40 14.62
N ARG A 73 -6.48 23.82 14.72
CA ARG A 73 -5.68 23.43 13.56
C ARG A 73 -6.32 22.29 12.77
N LEU A 74 -6.83 21.27 13.48
CA LEU A 74 -7.42 20.08 12.87
C LEU A 74 -8.81 20.34 12.27
N THR A 75 -9.55 21.33 12.77
CA THR A 75 -10.95 21.59 12.42
C THR A 75 -11.18 21.59 10.91
N ARG A 76 -10.44 22.43 10.17
CA ARG A 76 -10.61 22.56 8.72
C ARG A 76 -10.27 21.27 7.98
N GLN A 77 -9.24 20.59 8.40
CA GLN A 77 -8.81 19.35 7.77
C GLN A 77 -9.80 18.21 8.03
N VAL A 78 -10.21 18.01 9.28
CA VAL A 78 -11.20 17.00 9.62
C VAL A 78 -12.51 17.24 8.92
N LEU A 79 -12.93 18.52 8.82
CA LEU A 79 -14.13 18.87 8.07
C LEU A 79 -14.00 18.54 6.58
N ASN A 80 -12.85 18.83 5.96
CA ASN A 80 -12.61 18.47 4.57
C ASN A 80 -12.66 16.95 4.35
N ASN A 81 -12.12 16.17 5.26
CA ASN A 81 -12.18 14.71 5.19
C ASN A 81 -13.62 14.19 5.30
N LEU A 82 -14.43 14.76 6.22
CA LEU A 82 -15.85 14.43 6.35
C LEU A 82 -16.65 14.82 5.10
N ILE A 83 -16.34 15.96 4.47
CA ILE A 83 -16.95 16.37 3.18
C ILE A 83 -16.60 15.32 2.10
N ASP A 84 -15.34 14.93 1.99
CA ASP A 84 -14.90 13.93 1.02
C ASP A 84 -15.57 12.56 1.26
N GLU A 85 -15.73 12.15 2.52
CA GLU A 85 -16.45 10.91 2.89
C GLU A 85 -17.94 11.01 2.50
N LYS A 86 -18.60 12.13 2.73
CA LYS A 86 -20.00 12.34 2.29
C LYS A 86 -20.11 12.19 0.77
N LEU A 87 -19.22 12.84 -0.01
CA LEU A 87 -19.20 12.72 -1.46
C LEU A 87 -18.98 11.28 -1.94
N LYS A 88 -18.06 10.56 -1.30
CA LYS A 88 -17.80 9.14 -1.59
C LYS A 88 -19.04 8.28 -1.32
N MET A 89 -19.72 8.50 -0.21
CA MET A 89 -20.93 7.75 0.14
C MET A 89 -22.11 8.11 -0.79
N GLN A 90 -22.25 9.38 -1.21
CA GLN A 90 -23.24 9.77 -2.19
C GLN A 90 -22.99 9.11 -3.55
N GLU A 91 -21.74 9.01 -3.98
CA GLU A 91 -21.38 8.31 -5.21
C GLU A 91 -21.65 6.81 -5.12
N ALA A 92 -21.28 6.17 -3.99
CA ALA A 92 -21.61 4.77 -3.74
C ALA A 92 -23.13 4.50 -3.79
N LYS A 93 -23.91 5.40 -3.17
CA LYS A 93 -25.40 5.35 -3.23
C LYS A 93 -25.90 5.51 -4.65
N ARG A 94 -25.35 6.43 -5.46
CA ARG A 94 -25.70 6.63 -6.87
C ARG A 94 -25.45 5.37 -7.71
N LEU A 95 -24.42 4.59 -7.36
CA LEU A 95 -24.05 3.35 -8.01
C LEU A 95 -24.73 2.09 -7.41
N ASP A 96 -25.65 2.27 -6.45
CA ASP A 96 -26.31 1.21 -5.66
C ASP A 96 -25.33 0.24 -4.96
N ILE A 97 -24.19 0.78 -4.54
CA ILE A 97 -23.17 0.03 -3.79
C ILE A 97 -23.54 0.07 -2.31
N ARG A 98 -23.57 -1.13 -1.69
CA ARG A 98 -23.80 -1.32 -0.25
C ARG A 98 -22.67 -2.12 0.34
N VAL A 99 -22.11 -1.63 1.43
CA VAL A 99 -21.05 -2.36 2.15
C VAL A 99 -21.68 -3.39 3.08
N PRO A 100 -21.40 -4.68 2.91
CA PRO A 100 -21.91 -5.71 3.82
C PRO A 100 -21.35 -5.54 5.24
N THR A 101 -22.18 -5.79 6.26
CA THR A 101 -21.75 -5.70 7.67
C THR A 101 -20.55 -6.58 7.96
N GLU A 102 -20.49 -7.76 7.34
CA GLU A 102 -19.37 -8.70 7.47
C GLU A 102 -18.04 -8.11 6.95
N ALA A 103 -18.08 -7.26 5.92
CA ALA A 103 -16.90 -6.57 5.42
C ALA A 103 -16.40 -5.51 6.40
N LEU A 104 -17.32 -4.76 7.03
CA LEU A 104 -16.99 -3.79 8.08
C LEU A 104 -16.34 -4.46 9.28
N GLU A 105 -16.95 -5.53 9.78
CA GLU A 105 -16.45 -6.28 10.95
C GLU A 105 -15.10 -6.94 10.65
N ARG A 106 -14.91 -7.47 9.45
CA ARG A 106 -13.61 -8.04 9.02
C ARG A 106 -12.53 -6.97 9.01
N THR A 107 -12.78 -5.83 8.35
CA THR A 107 -11.81 -4.72 8.30
C THR A 107 -11.48 -4.22 9.70
N TYR A 108 -12.48 -4.13 10.58
CA TYR A 108 -12.28 -3.73 11.97
C TYR A 108 -11.39 -4.74 12.72
N ALA A 109 -11.64 -6.05 12.55
CA ALA A 109 -10.82 -7.11 13.13
C ALA A 109 -9.37 -7.13 12.58
N ASP A 110 -9.19 -6.86 11.28
CA ASP A 110 -7.88 -6.72 10.68
C ASP A 110 -7.09 -5.52 11.25
N MET A 111 -7.79 -4.43 11.57
CA MET A 111 -7.19 -3.29 12.29
C MET A 111 -6.77 -3.66 13.71
N GLU A 112 -7.56 -4.46 14.43
CA GLU A 112 -7.16 -4.98 15.75
C GLU A 112 -5.90 -5.84 15.65
N ALA A 113 -5.90 -6.79 14.73
CA ALA A 113 -4.74 -7.67 14.49
C ALA A 113 -3.49 -6.91 14.08
N GLY A 114 -3.61 -5.94 13.15
CA GLY A 114 -2.50 -5.11 12.68
C GLY A 114 -1.89 -4.20 13.76
N ASN A 115 -2.65 -3.91 14.82
CA ASN A 115 -2.17 -3.15 15.98
C ASN A 115 -1.83 -4.04 17.20
N ASN A 116 -1.77 -5.37 17.01
CA ASN A 116 -1.52 -6.35 18.07
C ASN A 116 -2.52 -6.26 19.24
N LEU A 117 -3.78 -5.90 18.94
CA LEU A 117 -4.85 -5.83 19.93
C LEU A 117 -5.65 -7.14 19.94
N PRO A 118 -6.13 -7.58 21.11
CA PRO A 118 -7.05 -8.70 21.18
C PRO A 118 -8.41 -8.31 20.59
N LYS A 119 -9.24 -9.30 20.26
CA LYS A 119 -10.61 -9.08 19.78
C LYS A 119 -11.39 -8.17 20.74
N GLY A 120 -11.97 -7.09 20.25
CA GLY A 120 -12.65 -6.05 21.03
C GLY A 120 -11.71 -5.04 21.69
N GLY A 121 -10.39 -5.20 21.56
CA GLY A 121 -9.39 -4.32 22.16
C GLY A 121 -9.43 -2.90 21.60
N LEU A 122 -9.69 -2.76 20.29
CA LEU A 122 -9.84 -1.46 19.66
C LEU A 122 -11.11 -0.74 20.15
N THR A 123 -12.22 -1.45 20.28
CA THR A 123 -13.46 -0.90 20.86
C THR A 123 -13.22 -0.41 22.30
N GLN A 124 -12.54 -1.21 23.12
CA GLN A 124 -12.20 -0.83 24.49
C GLN A 124 -11.27 0.39 24.52
N TYR A 125 -10.27 0.44 23.67
CA TYR A 125 -9.36 1.59 23.56
C TYR A 125 -10.08 2.87 23.18
N LEU A 126 -10.94 2.83 22.14
CA LEU A 126 -11.72 3.98 21.69
C LEU A 126 -12.67 4.47 22.79
N SER A 127 -13.47 3.57 23.39
CA SER A 127 -14.44 3.92 24.42
C SER A 127 -13.79 4.49 25.69
N LYS A 128 -12.65 3.93 26.12
CA LYS A 128 -11.86 4.46 27.25
C LYS A 128 -11.41 5.91 27.02
N ASN A 129 -11.22 6.29 25.77
CA ASN A 129 -10.83 7.65 25.39
C ASN A 129 -12.01 8.52 24.92
N GLY A 130 -13.25 8.08 25.16
CA GLY A 130 -14.46 8.84 24.84
C GLY A 130 -14.82 8.87 23.35
N VAL A 131 -14.26 7.97 22.55
CA VAL A 131 -14.56 7.85 21.12
C VAL A 131 -15.59 6.74 20.89
N ASP A 132 -16.70 7.07 20.23
CA ASP A 132 -17.68 6.07 19.78
C ASP A 132 -17.09 5.23 18.65
N ARG A 133 -17.23 3.90 18.74
CA ARG A 133 -16.85 2.95 17.70
C ARG A 133 -17.46 3.30 16.33
N LEU A 134 -18.69 3.80 16.32
CA LEU A 134 -19.39 4.15 15.08
C LEU A 134 -18.63 5.18 14.24
N VAL A 135 -17.92 6.11 14.86
CA VAL A 135 -17.11 7.11 14.15
C VAL A 135 -16.04 6.47 13.26
N LEU A 136 -15.45 5.36 13.73
CA LEU A 136 -14.48 4.59 12.94
C LEU A 136 -15.18 3.69 11.91
N ILE A 137 -16.31 3.08 12.26
CA ILE A 137 -17.11 2.26 11.33
C ILE A 137 -17.56 3.08 10.13
N ASP A 138 -18.07 4.30 10.33
CA ASP A 138 -18.49 5.20 9.24
C ASP A 138 -17.33 5.51 8.29
N GLN A 139 -16.13 5.72 8.84
CA GLN A 139 -14.92 5.94 8.04
C GLN A 139 -14.53 4.71 7.22
N ILE A 140 -14.60 3.51 7.84
CA ILE A 140 -14.33 2.23 7.16
C ILE A 140 -15.35 2.03 6.04
N GLU A 141 -16.63 2.25 6.31
CA GLU A 141 -17.71 2.13 5.33
C GLU A 141 -17.46 3.03 4.12
N ALA A 142 -17.20 4.31 4.33
CA ALA A 142 -16.88 5.25 3.26
C ALA A 142 -15.64 4.83 2.45
N THR A 143 -14.66 4.22 3.10
CA THR A 143 -13.44 3.74 2.43
C THR A 143 -13.73 2.54 1.54
N ILE A 144 -14.46 1.54 2.03
CA ILE A 144 -14.83 0.34 1.28
C ILE A 144 -15.76 0.72 0.11
N ALA A 145 -16.83 1.48 0.42
CA ALA A 145 -17.79 1.93 -0.58
C ALA A 145 -17.12 2.70 -1.72
N TRP A 146 -16.14 3.55 -1.39
CA TRP A 146 -15.36 4.27 -2.39
C TRP A 146 -14.50 3.35 -3.25
N ALA A 147 -13.78 2.40 -2.64
CA ALA A 147 -12.96 1.43 -3.37
C ALA A 147 -13.82 0.63 -4.37
N ASP A 148 -15.00 0.19 -3.94
CA ASP A 148 -15.95 -0.55 -4.78
C ASP A 148 -16.50 0.34 -5.91
N SER A 149 -16.79 1.61 -5.62
CA SER A 149 -17.23 2.60 -6.62
C SER A 149 -16.18 2.80 -7.71
N ILE A 150 -14.93 3.01 -7.32
CA ILE A 150 -13.80 3.20 -8.24
C ILE A 150 -13.56 1.93 -9.07
N ASN A 151 -13.60 0.77 -8.45
CA ASN A 151 -13.48 -0.50 -9.16
C ASN A 151 -14.60 -0.67 -10.19
N MET A 152 -15.85 -0.35 -9.84
CA MET A 152 -17.00 -0.43 -10.76
C MET A 152 -16.83 0.51 -11.94
N LEU A 153 -16.46 1.77 -11.70
CA LEU A 153 -16.37 2.81 -12.73
C LEU A 153 -15.17 2.65 -13.67
N PHE A 154 -14.03 2.20 -13.14
CA PHE A 154 -12.75 2.29 -13.87
C PHE A 154 -12.10 0.93 -14.17
N ARG A 155 -12.67 -0.20 -13.71
CA ARG A 155 -12.08 -1.52 -13.92
C ARG A 155 -11.78 -1.83 -15.39
N GLY A 156 -12.65 -1.40 -16.30
CA GLY A 156 -12.43 -1.59 -17.75
C GLY A 156 -11.33 -0.73 -18.35
N GLN A 157 -10.89 0.32 -17.65
CA GLN A 157 -9.89 1.28 -18.12
C GLN A 157 -8.50 1.03 -17.50
N THR A 158 -8.36 0.01 -16.68
CA THR A 158 -7.13 -0.29 -15.91
C THR A 158 -6.39 -1.52 -16.45
N THR A 159 -6.61 -1.87 -17.70
CA THR A 159 -5.85 -2.94 -18.35
C THR A 159 -4.37 -2.54 -18.44
N ILE A 160 -3.50 -3.37 -17.87
CA ILE A 160 -2.05 -3.20 -17.95
C ILE A 160 -1.53 -4.09 -19.07
N SER A 161 -0.82 -3.50 -20.03
CA SER A 161 -0.26 -4.22 -21.16
C SER A 161 1.00 -5.00 -20.75
N GLU A 162 1.39 -5.99 -21.56
CA GLU A 162 2.63 -6.74 -21.34
C GLU A 162 3.85 -5.86 -21.54
N GLU A 163 3.77 -4.87 -22.43
CA GLU A 163 4.83 -3.90 -22.70
C GLU A 163 5.09 -3.03 -21.48
N GLU A 164 4.06 -2.55 -20.77
CA GLU A 164 4.22 -1.80 -19.51
C GLU A 164 4.88 -2.65 -18.42
N ILE A 165 4.56 -3.93 -18.35
CA ILE A 165 5.21 -4.87 -17.44
C ILE A 165 6.66 -5.09 -17.82
N ASP A 166 6.96 -5.25 -19.11
CA ASP A 166 8.31 -5.44 -19.63
C ASP A 166 9.19 -4.21 -19.38
N GLU A 167 8.64 -3.01 -19.48
CA GLU A 167 9.34 -1.76 -19.14
C GLU A 167 9.79 -1.79 -17.68
N VAL A 168 8.90 -2.09 -16.74
CA VAL A 168 9.25 -2.19 -15.30
C VAL A 168 10.24 -3.33 -15.05
N VAL A 169 10.08 -4.48 -15.71
CA VAL A 169 11.04 -5.58 -15.61
C VAL A 169 12.43 -5.15 -16.08
N ASN A 170 12.53 -4.39 -17.16
CA ASN A 170 13.80 -3.87 -17.67
C ASN A 170 14.40 -2.83 -16.73
N GLU A 171 13.60 -1.93 -16.15
CA GLU A 171 14.06 -1.02 -15.12
C GLU A 171 14.65 -1.75 -13.91
N ILE A 172 14.02 -2.85 -13.46
CA ILE A 172 14.52 -3.67 -12.35
C ILE A 172 15.87 -4.32 -12.72
N LYS A 173 16.03 -4.81 -13.97
CA LYS A 173 17.29 -5.37 -14.47
C LYS A 173 18.40 -4.33 -14.50
N GLU A 174 18.11 -3.15 -15.03
CA GLU A 174 19.05 -2.02 -15.12
C GLU A 174 19.43 -1.43 -13.76
N GLY A 175 18.54 -1.59 -12.76
CA GLY A 175 18.76 -1.20 -11.37
C GLY A 175 19.72 -2.11 -10.61
N LYS A 176 20.13 -3.27 -11.18
CA LYS A 176 21.07 -4.17 -10.53
C LYS A 176 22.39 -3.48 -10.23
N GLY A 177 22.81 -3.52 -8.97
CA GLY A 177 24.05 -2.89 -8.50
C GLY A 177 23.94 -1.38 -8.23
N LYS A 178 22.79 -0.77 -8.46
CA LYS A 178 22.54 0.65 -8.15
C LYS A 178 21.91 0.80 -6.77
N PRO A 179 22.10 1.92 -6.07
CA PRO A 179 21.45 2.19 -4.79
C PRO A 179 19.93 2.27 -4.93
N GLU A 180 19.23 1.66 -4.00
CA GLU A 180 17.77 1.73 -3.82
C GLU A 180 17.46 2.19 -2.40
N TYR A 181 16.42 3.02 -2.25
CA TYR A 181 16.01 3.64 -1.00
C TYR A 181 14.55 3.27 -0.70
N LEU A 182 14.31 2.66 0.46
CA LEU A 182 12.96 2.42 0.96
C LEU A 182 12.43 3.71 1.54
N THR A 183 11.44 4.31 0.90
CA THR A 183 11.04 5.70 1.13
C THR A 183 9.56 5.83 1.42
N ALA A 184 9.20 6.82 2.23
CA ALA A 184 7.83 7.28 2.36
C ALA A 184 7.76 8.80 2.18
N GLU A 185 6.59 9.31 1.75
CA GLU A 185 6.37 10.71 1.40
C GLU A 185 5.13 11.29 2.10
N ILE A 186 5.23 12.53 2.55
CA ILE A 186 4.09 13.40 2.84
C ILE A 186 4.13 14.57 1.87
N PHE A 187 3.09 14.75 1.06
CA PHE A 187 2.98 15.83 0.08
C PHE A 187 1.85 16.79 0.44
N LEU A 188 2.19 18.09 0.49
CA LEU A 188 1.25 19.19 0.72
C LEU A 188 1.26 20.13 -0.50
N PRO A 189 0.19 20.15 -1.30
CA PRO A 189 0.14 20.95 -2.51
C PRO A 189 0.05 22.45 -2.23
N VAL A 190 0.65 23.24 -3.10
CA VAL A 190 0.49 24.70 -3.15
C VAL A 190 -0.37 25.06 -4.35
N ASN A 191 -1.69 25.00 -4.17
CA ASN A 191 -2.66 25.32 -5.22
C ASN A 191 -2.79 26.84 -5.48
N ASN A 192 -2.35 27.67 -4.53
CA ASN A 192 -2.33 29.12 -4.65
C ASN A 192 -0.97 29.66 -4.18
N PRO A 193 -0.19 30.32 -5.05
CA PRO A 193 1.12 30.86 -4.68
C PRO A 193 1.10 31.80 -3.46
N ALA A 194 0.03 32.55 -3.26
CA ALA A 194 -0.14 33.43 -2.09
C ALA A 194 -0.19 32.66 -0.75
N LYS A 195 -0.54 31.37 -0.78
CA LYS A 195 -0.60 30.48 0.39
C LYS A 195 0.66 29.64 0.59
N ALA A 196 1.69 29.82 -0.22
CA ALA A 196 2.92 29.01 -0.14
C ALA A 196 3.56 29.03 1.25
N ASN A 197 3.61 30.20 1.90
CA ASN A 197 4.14 30.34 3.26
C ASN A 197 3.27 29.63 4.31
N GLU A 198 1.95 29.63 4.15
CA GLU A 198 1.04 28.87 5.03
C GLU A 198 1.32 27.36 4.92
N VAL A 199 1.46 26.85 3.68
CA VAL A 199 1.77 25.44 3.43
C VAL A 199 3.15 25.07 3.96
N LEU A 200 4.16 25.92 3.77
CA LEU A 200 5.49 25.73 4.36
C LEU A 200 5.44 25.61 5.89
N ASN A 201 4.72 26.53 6.55
CA ASN A 201 4.57 26.48 8.01
C ASN A 201 3.86 25.22 8.48
N ASN A 202 2.86 24.72 7.73
CA ASN A 202 2.21 23.45 8.01
C ASN A 202 3.18 22.27 7.85
N THR A 203 4.01 22.30 6.80
CA THR A 203 5.05 21.28 6.56
C THR A 203 6.07 21.24 7.69
N LEU A 204 6.55 22.39 8.15
CA LEU A 204 7.48 22.51 9.28
C LEU A 204 6.88 21.92 10.57
N ARG A 205 5.59 22.21 10.86
CA ARG A 205 4.92 21.65 12.04
C ARG A 205 4.78 20.13 11.96
N LEU A 206 4.56 19.55 10.77
CA LEU A 206 4.55 18.10 10.60
C LEU A 206 5.92 17.49 10.89
N ILE A 207 6.98 18.15 10.44
CA ILE A 207 8.36 17.73 10.73
C ILE A 207 8.64 17.78 12.24
N GLU A 208 8.18 18.80 12.95
CA GLU A 208 8.31 18.88 14.41
C GLU A 208 7.56 17.72 15.12
N GLN A 209 6.37 17.37 14.64
CA GLN A 209 5.61 16.23 15.19
C GLN A 209 6.33 14.91 14.93
N LEU A 210 6.88 14.73 13.72
CA LEU A 210 7.68 13.54 13.37
C LEU A 210 8.92 13.44 14.26
N LYS A 211 9.65 14.54 14.46
CA LYS A 211 10.81 14.61 15.35
C LYS A 211 10.43 14.34 16.82
N SER A 212 9.18 14.64 17.20
CA SER A 212 8.64 14.35 18.54
C SER A 212 8.14 12.92 18.71
N GLY A 213 8.28 12.06 17.69
CA GLY A 213 7.90 10.64 17.72
C GLY A 213 6.51 10.31 17.17
N ALA A 214 5.83 11.25 16.50
CA ALA A 214 4.60 10.93 15.80
C ALA A 214 4.84 9.95 14.65
N SER A 215 3.91 9.03 14.42
CA SER A 215 4.01 8.06 13.34
C SER A 215 3.92 8.72 11.96
N PHE A 216 4.95 8.51 11.13
CA PHE A 216 4.97 9.04 9.76
C PHE A 216 3.76 8.57 8.95
N SER A 217 3.41 7.29 9.03
CA SER A 217 2.30 6.71 8.29
C SER A 217 0.93 7.27 8.71
N VAL A 218 0.75 7.59 10.00
CA VAL A 218 -0.46 8.25 10.51
C VAL A 218 -0.55 9.67 9.97
N LEU A 219 0.54 10.44 10.02
CA LEU A 219 0.56 11.81 9.49
C LEU A 219 0.39 11.82 7.97
N ALA A 220 0.98 10.86 7.25
CA ALA A 220 0.79 10.73 5.81
C ALA A 220 -0.69 10.49 5.45
N ARG A 221 -1.37 9.55 6.11
CA ARG A 221 -2.80 9.32 5.88
C ARG A 221 -3.68 10.53 6.15
N ASN A 222 -3.31 11.32 7.16
CA ASN A 222 -4.14 12.43 7.62
C ASN A 222 -3.86 13.75 6.88
N TYR A 223 -2.63 13.95 6.40
CA TYR A 223 -2.20 15.27 5.89
C TYR A 223 -1.69 15.24 4.46
N SER A 224 -1.19 14.10 3.99
CA SER A 224 -0.65 13.99 2.63
C SER A 224 -1.77 13.99 1.59
N GLN A 225 -1.54 14.70 0.49
CA GLN A 225 -2.38 14.63 -0.70
C GLN A 225 -1.69 13.87 -1.85
N SER A 226 -0.65 13.11 -1.52
CA SER A 226 -0.04 12.19 -2.49
C SER A 226 -0.90 10.94 -2.70
N ALA A 227 -0.62 10.21 -3.77
CA ALA A 227 -1.21 8.91 -4.06
C ALA A 227 -0.96 7.90 -2.94
N SER A 228 0.23 7.96 -2.36
CA SER A 228 0.68 7.06 -1.31
C SER A 228 0.06 7.34 0.06
N ALA A 229 -0.72 8.42 0.23
CA ALA A 229 -1.31 8.80 1.52
C ALA A 229 -2.12 7.65 2.16
N ALA A 230 -2.94 6.94 1.36
CA ALA A 230 -3.77 5.83 1.84
C ALA A 230 -2.95 4.68 2.45
N VAL A 231 -1.75 4.44 1.92
CA VAL A 231 -0.81 3.42 2.42
C VAL A 231 0.23 4.01 3.38
N GLY A 232 -0.07 5.18 3.97
CA GLY A 232 0.82 5.83 4.96
C GLY A 232 2.03 6.51 4.34
N GLY A 233 1.94 6.93 3.09
CA GLY A 233 3.00 7.60 2.34
C GLY A 233 4.03 6.67 1.72
N ASP A 234 3.87 5.35 1.82
CA ASP A 234 4.86 4.36 1.36
C ASP A 234 5.03 4.42 -0.16
N LEU A 235 6.24 4.71 -0.62
CA LEU A 235 6.65 4.69 -2.03
C LEU A 235 7.37 3.39 -2.41
N GLY A 236 7.63 2.51 -1.41
CA GLY A 236 8.43 1.32 -1.61
C GLY A 236 9.91 1.62 -1.87
N TRP A 237 10.59 0.70 -2.55
CA TRP A 237 11.98 0.85 -2.97
C TRP A 237 12.06 1.70 -4.24
N VAL A 238 12.67 2.86 -4.12
CA VAL A 238 12.90 3.80 -5.23
C VAL A 238 14.39 3.90 -5.55
N ARG A 239 14.71 4.09 -6.82
CA ARG A 239 16.08 4.33 -7.31
C ARG A 239 16.30 5.80 -7.60
N GLN A 240 17.55 6.21 -7.59
CA GLN A 240 17.94 7.52 -8.07
C GLN A 240 17.43 7.75 -9.50
N GLY A 241 16.77 8.87 -9.74
CA GLY A 241 16.15 9.23 -11.02
C GLY A 241 14.69 8.86 -11.16
N GLN A 242 14.10 8.10 -10.23
CA GLN A 242 12.67 7.75 -10.24
C GLN A 242 11.79 8.82 -9.57
N LEU A 243 12.36 9.64 -8.70
CA LEU A 243 11.66 10.77 -8.08
C LEU A 243 12.05 12.08 -8.77
N PRO A 244 11.23 13.13 -8.63
CA PRO A 244 11.63 14.47 -9.09
C PRO A 244 13.01 14.85 -8.58
N GLN A 245 13.80 15.54 -9.41
CA GLN A 245 15.21 15.84 -9.14
C GLN A 245 15.43 16.54 -7.78
N GLU A 246 14.50 17.39 -7.40
CA GLU A 246 14.56 18.13 -6.13
C GLU A 246 14.40 17.18 -4.93
N ILE A 247 13.66 16.10 -5.09
CA ILE A 247 13.44 15.08 -4.06
C ILE A 247 14.65 14.14 -4.02
N ASP A 248 15.10 13.64 -5.16
CA ASP A 248 16.25 12.73 -5.26
C ASP A 248 17.52 13.31 -4.64
N LYS A 249 17.83 14.55 -4.95
CA LYS A 249 19.04 15.24 -4.41
C LYS A 249 19.04 15.27 -2.88
N ASN A 250 17.88 15.35 -2.26
CA ASN A 250 17.75 15.45 -0.81
C ASN A 250 17.54 14.08 -0.14
N LEU A 251 17.03 13.06 -0.87
CA LEU A 251 16.89 11.69 -0.39
C LEU A 251 18.24 10.99 -0.22
N ILE A 252 19.16 11.18 -1.19
CA ILE A 252 20.45 10.48 -1.21
C ILE A 252 21.26 10.70 0.08
N PRO A 253 21.46 11.94 0.57
CA PRO A 253 22.28 12.21 1.75
C PRO A 253 21.60 11.83 3.08
N LEU A 254 20.29 11.58 3.11
CA LEU A 254 19.61 11.18 4.34
C LEU A 254 20.16 9.84 4.85
N ARG A 255 20.25 9.72 6.17
CA ARG A 255 20.56 8.45 6.84
C ARG A 255 19.31 7.59 6.95
N LYS A 256 19.51 6.29 7.12
CA LYS A 256 18.41 5.38 7.45
C LYS A 256 17.70 5.84 8.72
N GLY A 257 16.37 5.95 8.67
CA GLY A 257 15.53 6.45 9.77
C GLY A 257 15.41 7.97 9.83
N GLU A 258 15.96 8.71 8.86
CA GLU A 258 15.96 10.17 8.85
C GLU A 258 14.84 10.71 7.95
N ILE A 259 14.28 11.87 8.37
CA ILE A 259 13.31 12.64 7.59
C ILE A 259 13.99 13.88 7.00
N SER A 260 13.55 14.29 5.81
CA SER A 260 14.05 15.51 5.16
C SER A 260 13.54 16.78 5.85
N ASP A 261 14.22 17.89 5.60
CA ASP A 261 13.62 19.22 5.70
C ASP A 261 12.52 19.39 4.63
N PRO A 262 11.70 20.48 4.68
CA PRO A 262 10.70 20.73 3.65
C PRO A 262 11.33 20.84 2.26
N LEU A 263 10.96 19.94 1.34
CA LEU A 263 11.44 19.97 -0.03
C LEU A 263 10.42 20.66 -0.93
N ARG A 264 10.83 21.74 -1.58
CA ARG A 264 9.96 22.49 -2.49
C ARG A 264 10.00 21.89 -3.90
N SER A 265 8.84 21.52 -4.44
CA SER A 265 8.64 21.18 -5.85
C SER A 265 7.74 22.21 -6.52
N VAL A 266 7.54 22.08 -7.84
CA VAL A 266 6.61 22.94 -8.60
C VAL A 266 5.19 22.85 -8.02
N SER A 267 4.76 21.67 -7.57
CA SER A 267 3.39 21.40 -7.11
C SER A 267 3.16 21.66 -5.62
N GLY A 268 4.20 21.70 -4.78
CA GLY A 268 4.02 21.87 -3.34
C GLY A 268 5.26 21.58 -2.51
N TYR A 269 5.04 21.20 -1.26
CA TYR A 269 6.10 20.80 -0.33
C TYR A 269 6.02 19.31 -0.04
N HIS A 270 7.18 18.68 0.07
CA HIS A 270 7.34 17.26 0.36
C HIS A 270 8.15 17.07 1.64
N ILE A 271 7.80 16.07 2.43
CA ILE A 271 8.61 15.53 3.51
C ILE A 271 8.92 14.09 3.12
N ILE A 272 10.19 13.75 3.03
CA ILE A 272 10.66 12.40 2.67
C ILE A 272 11.23 11.72 3.91
N PHE A 273 10.86 10.46 4.10
CA PHE A 273 11.39 9.61 5.14
C PHE A 273 12.17 8.46 4.51
N LYS A 274 13.48 8.43 4.69
CA LYS A 274 14.33 7.30 4.29
C LYS A 274 14.24 6.21 5.36
N ARG A 275 13.48 5.15 5.08
CA ARG A 275 13.29 4.04 6.01
C ARG A 275 14.45 3.05 5.99
N ASP A 276 15.00 2.79 4.80
CA ASP A 276 16.12 1.89 4.58
C ASP A 276 16.86 2.22 3.28
N ASP A 277 18.02 1.62 3.07
CA ASP A 277 18.75 1.66 1.81
C ASP A 277 19.42 0.31 1.53
N ARG A 278 19.57 -0.03 0.26
CA ARG A 278 20.23 -1.25 -0.20
C ARG A 278 20.83 -1.05 -1.58
N ILE A 279 21.65 -2.00 -1.99
CA ILE A 279 22.05 -2.14 -3.40
C ILE A 279 21.01 -3.03 -4.10
N GLY A 280 20.47 -2.53 -5.20
CA GLY A 280 19.48 -3.23 -6.01
C GLY A 280 20.02 -4.59 -6.47
N GLN A 281 19.30 -5.65 -6.14
CA GLN A 281 19.68 -7.00 -6.50
C GLN A 281 19.27 -7.38 -7.93
N GLY A 282 18.49 -6.51 -8.58
CA GLY A 282 17.85 -6.81 -9.85
C GLY A 282 16.68 -7.79 -9.69
N ILE A 283 16.47 -8.62 -10.70
CA ILE A 283 15.46 -9.69 -10.62
C ILE A 283 15.98 -10.73 -9.60
N PRO A 284 15.15 -11.12 -8.61
CA PRO A 284 15.51 -12.17 -7.66
C PRO A 284 16.00 -13.42 -8.37
N LEU A 285 16.94 -14.15 -7.78
CA LEU A 285 17.37 -15.41 -8.32
C LEU A 285 16.18 -16.39 -8.35
N SER A 286 16.01 -17.07 -9.48
CA SER A 286 14.94 -18.05 -9.66
C SER A 286 15.14 -19.22 -8.67
N GLN A 287 14.06 -19.65 -8.02
CA GLN A 287 14.02 -20.93 -7.29
C GLN A 287 13.68 -22.10 -8.24
N GLU A 288 13.83 -21.86 -9.53
CA GLU A 288 13.57 -22.84 -10.55
C GLU A 288 14.60 -23.97 -10.48
N LYS A 289 14.11 -25.19 -10.46
CA LYS A 289 14.91 -26.42 -10.52
C LYS A 289 14.69 -27.06 -11.87
N ILE A 290 15.77 -27.45 -12.52
CA ILE A 290 15.75 -28.14 -13.80
C ILE A 290 16.43 -29.50 -13.69
N ASP A 291 15.82 -30.49 -14.30
CA ASP A 291 16.46 -31.78 -14.55
C ASP A 291 17.26 -31.63 -15.84
N LEU A 292 18.59 -31.54 -15.69
CA LEU A 292 19.50 -31.15 -16.77
C LEU A 292 20.33 -32.34 -17.19
N ARG A 293 20.44 -32.58 -18.49
CA ARG A 293 21.28 -33.56 -19.12
C ARG A 293 22.29 -32.91 -20.06
N GLN A 294 23.44 -33.51 -20.24
CA GLN A 294 24.44 -33.02 -21.16
C GLN A 294 25.06 -34.14 -22.01
N VAL A 295 25.39 -33.81 -23.25
CA VAL A 295 26.29 -34.56 -24.08
C VAL A 295 27.61 -33.81 -24.18
N PHE A 296 28.71 -34.45 -23.86
CA PHE A 296 30.06 -33.92 -23.99
C PHE A 296 30.80 -34.67 -25.09
N LEU A 297 31.30 -33.92 -26.08
CA LEU A 297 32.10 -34.41 -27.16
C LEU A 297 33.56 -34.00 -26.91
N PRO A 298 34.45 -34.94 -26.58
CA PRO A 298 35.84 -34.62 -26.24
C PRO A 298 36.63 -34.17 -27.45
N LEU A 299 37.53 -33.21 -27.24
CA LEU A 299 38.53 -32.73 -28.18
C LEU A 299 39.91 -33.07 -27.65
N ALA A 300 40.74 -33.75 -28.44
CA ALA A 300 42.10 -34.08 -28.03
C ALA A 300 42.95 -32.83 -27.85
N ALA A 301 43.86 -32.83 -26.86
CA ALA A 301 44.74 -31.68 -26.59
C ALA A 301 45.62 -31.27 -27.79
N THR A 302 45.83 -32.17 -28.71
CA THR A 302 46.63 -31.97 -29.96
C THR A 302 45.80 -31.52 -31.14
N SER A 303 44.47 -31.28 -30.96
CA SER A 303 43.54 -30.91 -32.05
C SER A 303 43.82 -29.52 -32.59
N ASN A 304 43.70 -29.37 -33.92
CA ASN A 304 43.81 -28.10 -34.60
C ASN A 304 42.44 -27.39 -34.78
N GLU A 305 42.40 -26.20 -35.37
CA GLU A 305 41.17 -25.47 -35.62
C GLU A 305 40.18 -26.16 -36.57
N SER A 306 40.69 -26.97 -37.54
CA SER A 306 39.85 -27.78 -38.42
C SER A 306 39.12 -28.86 -37.62
N ASP A 307 39.80 -29.51 -36.68
CA ASP A 307 39.22 -30.55 -35.81
C ASP A 307 38.10 -29.95 -34.94
N LYS A 308 38.32 -28.75 -34.37
CA LYS A 308 37.30 -28.03 -33.61
C LYS A 308 36.06 -27.69 -34.45
N THR A 309 36.30 -27.22 -35.66
CA THR A 309 35.21 -26.89 -36.59
C THR A 309 34.40 -28.11 -36.98
N ASN A 310 35.07 -29.21 -37.25
CA ASN A 310 34.43 -30.49 -37.57
C ASN A 310 33.63 -31.03 -36.37
N LEU A 311 34.20 -30.97 -35.18
CA LEU A 311 33.51 -31.40 -33.95
C LEU A 311 32.29 -30.52 -33.66
N MET A 312 32.40 -29.21 -33.89
CA MET A 312 31.26 -28.27 -33.74
C MET A 312 30.15 -28.61 -34.76
N GLY A 313 30.52 -28.96 -35.99
CA GLY A 313 29.56 -29.42 -37.00
C GLY A 313 28.84 -30.69 -36.60
N LYS A 314 29.62 -31.69 -36.10
CA LYS A 314 29.06 -32.93 -35.54
C LYS A 314 28.11 -32.65 -34.38
N ALA A 315 28.54 -31.82 -33.43
CA ALA A 315 27.71 -31.43 -32.26
C ALA A 315 26.39 -30.79 -32.67
N LYS A 316 26.40 -29.87 -33.69
CA LYS A 316 25.21 -29.26 -34.21
C LYS A 316 24.25 -30.27 -34.82
N THR A 317 24.76 -31.22 -35.60
CA THR A 317 23.94 -32.28 -36.22
C THR A 317 23.28 -33.15 -35.14
N MET A 318 24.06 -33.53 -34.11
CA MET A 318 23.57 -34.35 -32.99
C MET A 318 22.51 -33.58 -32.20
N ALA A 319 22.77 -32.33 -31.84
CA ALA A 319 21.84 -31.49 -31.10
C ALA A 319 20.55 -31.26 -31.87
N ALA A 320 20.61 -31.01 -33.18
CA ALA A 320 19.44 -30.85 -34.02
C ALA A 320 18.58 -32.10 -34.12
N GLY A 321 19.19 -33.29 -34.01
CA GLY A 321 18.51 -34.58 -33.96
C GLY A 321 17.96 -34.96 -32.59
N ALA A 322 18.39 -34.29 -31.53
CA ALA A 322 18.00 -34.58 -30.16
C ALA A 322 16.59 -34.03 -29.84
N SER A 323 15.58 -34.86 -30.03
CA SER A 323 14.19 -34.55 -29.74
C SER A 323 13.70 -35.39 -28.55
N GLY A 324 13.59 -34.76 -27.38
CA GLY A 324 13.16 -35.39 -26.15
C GLY A 324 14.25 -36.14 -25.41
N CYS A 325 14.04 -36.38 -24.11
CA CYS A 325 15.05 -36.86 -23.19
C CYS A 325 15.53 -38.31 -23.49
N THR A 326 14.65 -39.15 -24.03
CA THR A 326 15.02 -40.52 -24.42
C THR A 326 16.03 -40.54 -25.57
N VAL A 327 15.91 -39.58 -26.52
CA VAL A 327 16.89 -39.45 -27.59
C VAL A 327 18.20 -38.90 -27.05
N MET A 328 18.14 -37.96 -26.11
CA MET A 328 19.30 -37.39 -25.44
C MET A 328 20.09 -38.46 -24.71
N GLU A 329 19.44 -39.40 -24.00
CA GLU A 329 20.07 -40.53 -23.31
C GLU A 329 20.87 -41.43 -24.28
N LYS A 330 20.32 -41.72 -25.47
CA LYS A 330 21.04 -42.49 -26.51
C LYS A 330 22.27 -41.72 -27.00
N LEU A 331 22.19 -40.44 -27.19
CA LEU A 331 23.31 -39.61 -27.65
C LEU A 331 24.40 -39.51 -26.55
N GLU A 332 24.03 -39.55 -25.27
CA GLU A 332 24.96 -39.64 -24.15
C GLU A 332 25.77 -40.93 -24.22
N GLU A 333 25.11 -42.06 -24.45
CA GLU A 333 25.76 -43.37 -24.65
C GLU A 333 26.65 -43.38 -25.90
N GLU A 334 26.15 -42.85 -27.02
CA GLU A 334 26.90 -42.78 -28.30
C GLU A 334 28.14 -41.87 -28.21
N SER A 335 28.12 -40.86 -27.35
CA SER A 335 29.28 -39.96 -27.15
C SER A 335 30.49 -40.69 -26.52
N ALA A 336 30.25 -41.78 -25.85
CA ALA A 336 31.25 -42.59 -25.10
C ALA A 336 32.11 -41.75 -24.12
N SER A 337 31.60 -40.61 -23.69
CA SER A 337 32.31 -39.72 -22.77
C SER A 337 31.77 -39.88 -21.34
N PRO A 338 32.62 -40.04 -20.35
CA PRO A 338 32.20 -40.11 -18.93
C PRO A 338 31.62 -38.78 -18.43
N LEU A 339 31.81 -37.69 -19.18
CA LEU A 339 31.24 -36.39 -18.88
C LEU A 339 29.85 -36.20 -19.48
N SER A 340 29.35 -37.12 -20.29
CA SER A 340 27.98 -37.14 -20.78
C SER A 340 27.06 -37.83 -19.78
N GLY A 341 25.84 -37.35 -19.65
CA GLY A 341 24.84 -37.95 -18.77
C GLY A 341 23.95 -36.92 -18.06
N SER A 342 23.18 -37.45 -17.13
CA SER A 342 22.31 -36.62 -16.27
C SER A 342 23.15 -35.84 -15.25
N LEU A 343 22.92 -34.55 -15.16
CA LEU A 343 23.45 -33.70 -14.09
C LEU A 343 22.49 -33.64 -12.88
N GLY A 344 21.36 -34.37 -13.00
CA GLY A 344 20.31 -34.38 -11.96
C GLY A 344 19.47 -33.11 -11.91
N VAL A 345 18.73 -32.99 -10.82
CA VAL A 345 17.91 -31.81 -10.54
C VAL A 345 18.77 -30.72 -9.90
N VAL A 346 19.03 -29.66 -10.63
CA VAL A 346 19.88 -28.55 -10.20
C VAL A 346 19.09 -27.25 -10.14
N GLU A 347 19.45 -26.36 -9.21
CA GLU A 347 18.88 -25.01 -9.19
C GLU A 347 19.50 -24.18 -10.31
N THR A 348 18.67 -23.51 -11.11
CA THR A 348 19.14 -22.67 -12.24
C THR A 348 20.15 -21.60 -11.77
N SER A 349 19.97 -21.09 -10.55
CA SER A 349 20.82 -20.08 -9.94
C SER A 349 22.23 -20.59 -9.55
N SER A 350 22.40 -21.89 -9.35
CA SER A 350 23.69 -22.52 -8.96
C SER A 350 24.58 -22.82 -10.16
N LEU A 351 24.06 -22.76 -11.38
CA LEU A 351 24.81 -23.06 -12.59
C LEU A 351 25.80 -21.92 -12.95
N PRO A 352 26.93 -22.24 -13.64
CA PRO A 352 27.80 -21.18 -14.20
C PRO A 352 27.04 -20.22 -15.09
N GLY A 353 27.39 -18.93 -15.08
CA GLY A 353 26.67 -17.86 -15.78
C GLY A 353 26.50 -18.09 -17.30
N THR A 354 27.43 -18.75 -17.97
CA THR A 354 27.37 -19.19 -19.36
C THR A 354 26.23 -20.19 -19.58
N ILE A 355 26.16 -21.20 -18.70
CA ILE A 355 25.10 -22.23 -18.74
C ILE A 355 23.75 -21.65 -18.37
N GLN A 356 23.68 -20.76 -17.35
CA GLN A 356 22.44 -20.06 -16.98
C GLN A 356 21.80 -19.34 -18.18
N LYS A 357 22.61 -18.66 -19.00
CA LYS A 357 22.12 -17.95 -20.18
C LYS A 357 21.46 -18.90 -21.20
N VAL A 358 22.05 -20.09 -21.36
CA VAL A 358 21.54 -21.10 -22.29
C VAL A 358 20.26 -21.72 -21.77
N VAL A 359 20.25 -22.24 -20.55
CA VAL A 359 19.08 -22.93 -19.98
C VAL A 359 17.89 -22.04 -19.74
N LYS A 360 18.09 -20.72 -19.57
CA LYS A 360 17.04 -19.76 -19.30
C LYS A 360 15.95 -19.70 -20.40
N GLY A 361 16.35 -19.82 -21.66
CA GLY A 361 15.44 -19.79 -22.81
C GLY A 361 15.17 -21.14 -23.44
N LEU A 362 15.76 -22.22 -22.89
CA LEU A 362 15.71 -23.55 -23.52
C LEU A 362 14.39 -24.25 -23.16
N PRO A 363 13.56 -24.62 -24.16
CA PRO A 363 12.36 -25.40 -23.91
C PRO A 363 12.68 -26.81 -23.37
N VAL A 364 11.76 -27.39 -22.61
CA VAL A 364 11.86 -28.79 -22.14
C VAL A 364 11.83 -29.73 -23.33
N GLY A 365 12.76 -30.69 -23.37
CA GLY A 365 12.86 -31.69 -24.42
C GLY A 365 13.53 -31.21 -25.72
N VAL A 366 14.08 -29.99 -25.73
CA VAL A 366 14.85 -29.44 -26.86
C VAL A 366 16.32 -29.31 -26.46
N ALA A 367 17.23 -29.73 -27.35
CA ALA A 367 18.65 -29.55 -27.12
C ALA A 367 19.09 -28.09 -27.38
N SER A 368 20.05 -27.61 -26.62
CA SER A 368 20.67 -26.31 -26.87
C SER A 368 21.59 -26.34 -28.09
N ASP A 369 21.92 -25.16 -28.60
CA ASP A 369 23.09 -25.01 -29.45
C ASP A 369 24.34 -25.52 -28.74
N PRO A 370 25.31 -26.13 -29.47
CA PRO A 370 26.58 -26.55 -28.90
C PRO A 370 27.39 -25.39 -28.33
N ILE A 371 27.98 -25.60 -27.16
CA ILE A 371 28.74 -24.62 -26.42
C ILE A 371 30.17 -25.12 -26.28
N PRO A 372 31.21 -24.33 -26.58
CA PRO A 372 32.59 -24.69 -26.26
C PRO A 372 32.78 -24.88 -24.75
N ALA A 373 33.46 -25.96 -24.35
CA ALA A 373 33.80 -26.27 -22.98
C ALA A 373 35.28 -26.69 -22.89
N ASP A 374 35.83 -26.72 -21.68
CA ASP A 374 37.19 -27.18 -21.47
C ASP A 374 37.35 -28.61 -21.93
N GLY A 375 38.23 -28.82 -22.91
CA GLY A 375 38.52 -30.15 -23.49
C GLY A 375 37.48 -30.68 -24.45
N GLY A 376 36.51 -29.87 -24.93
CA GLY A 376 35.51 -30.33 -25.89
C GLY A 376 34.36 -29.40 -26.17
N ILE A 377 33.23 -29.94 -26.57
CA ILE A 377 31.99 -29.23 -26.90
C ILE A 377 30.85 -29.92 -26.14
N ILE A 378 29.98 -29.14 -25.53
CA ILE A 378 28.76 -29.62 -24.87
C ILE A 378 27.51 -29.10 -25.53
N PHE A 379 26.44 -29.86 -25.47
CA PHE A 379 25.08 -29.35 -25.60
C PHE A 379 24.21 -29.95 -24.50
N LEU A 380 23.16 -29.21 -24.16
CA LEU A 380 22.36 -29.41 -22.96
C LEU A 380 20.90 -29.66 -23.34
N MET A 381 20.17 -30.42 -22.52
CA MET A 381 18.72 -30.56 -22.62
C MET A 381 18.09 -30.51 -21.24
N ILE A 382 17.01 -29.78 -21.12
CA ILE A 382 16.19 -29.80 -19.91
C ILE A 382 15.11 -30.86 -20.07
N CYS A 383 15.10 -31.85 -19.20
CA CYS A 383 14.11 -32.92 -19.21
C CYS A 383 12.89 -32.61 -18.38
N LYS A 384 13.05 -31.83 -17.32
CA LYS A 384 11.95 -31.37 -16.48
C LYS A 384 12.29 -30.02 -15.90
N ARG A 385 11.29 -29.16 -15.84
CA ARG A 385 11.39 -27.86 -15.21
C ARG A 385 10.37 -27.80 -14.07
N THR A 386 10.83 -27.50 -12.86
CA THR A 386 10.02 -27.42 -11.66
C THR A 386 10.37 -26.17 -10.88
N GLY A 387 9.41 -25.64 -10.10
CA GLY A 387 9.56 -24.36 -9.42
C GLY A 387 9.03 -23.19 -10.25
N THR A 388 9.00 -22.03 -9.64
CA THR A 388 8.46 -20.82 -10.25
C THR A 388 9.61 -19.91 -10.70
N SER A 389 9.61 -19.47 -11.93
CA SER A 389 10.55 -18.46 -12.41
C SER A 389 10.36 -17.18 -11.61
N ALA A 390 11.46 -16.49 -11.29
CA ALA A 390 11.38 -15.19 -10.63
C ALA A 390 10.51 -14.20 -11.41
N LEU A 391 10.48 -14.30 -12.75
CA LEU A 391 9.60 -13.48 -13.59
C LEU A 391 8.13 -13.87 -13.46
N ASP A 392 7.81 -15.16 -13.28
CA ASP A 392 6.42 -15.61 -13.10
C ASP A 392 5.83 -15.11 -11.78
N ILE A 393 6.68 -14.88 -10.77
CA ILE A 393 6.29 -14.25 -9.51
C ILE A 393 6.21 -12.72 -9.67
N LEU A 394 7.19 -12.13 -10.32
CA LEU A 394 7.36 -10.68 -10.40
C LEU A 394 6.33 -10.01 -11.32
N ARG A 395 6.04 -10.58 -12.50
CA ARG A 395 5.11 -10.00 -13.48
C ARG A 395 3.70 -9.79 -12.93
N PRO A 396 3.06 -10.76 -12.23
CA PRO A 396 1.77 -10.53 -11.58
C PRO A 396 1.81 -9.44 -10.51
N GLN A 397 2.91 -9.34 -9.74
CA GLN A 397 3.08 -8.30 -8.72
C GLN A 397 3.20 -6.91 -9.35
N ILE A 398 3.97 -6.78 -10.43
CA ILE A 398 4.09 -5.54 -11.22
C ILE A 398 2.72 -5.14 -11.76
N ARG A 399 2.01 -6.08 -12.40
CA ARG A 399 0.66 -5.82 -12.93
C ARG A 399 -0.29 -5.31 -11.86
N GLN A 400 -0.32 -5.96 -10.69
CA GLN A 400 -1.15 -5.55 -9.58
C GLN A 400 -0.79 -4.16 -9.06
N ARG A 401 0.51 -3.84 -8.95
CA ARG A 401 0.97 -2.51 -8.55
C ARG A 401 0.53 -1.43 -9.53
N LEU A 402 0.80 -1.61 -10.84
CA LEU A 402 0.43 -0.66 -11.88
C LEU A 402 -1.09 -0.45 -11.95
N MET A 403 -1.86 -1.53 -11.79
CA MET A 403 -3.32 -1.46 -11.72
C MET A 403 -3.78 -0.63 -10.51
N THR A 404 -3.20 -0.86 -9.34
CA THR A 404 -3.52 -0.09 -8.12
C THR A 404 -3.18 1.39 -8.30
N GLU A 405 -2.00 1.72 -8.82
CA GLU A 405 -1.59 3.10 -9.10
C GLU A 405 -2.54 3.79 -10.09
N ARG A 406 -3.00 3.09 -11.12
CA ARG A 406 -3.96 3.60 -12.12
C ARG A 406 -5.33 3.86 -11.50
N LEU A 407 -5.83 2.92 -10.68
CA LEU A 407 -7.08 3.09 -9.94
C LEU A 407 -7.01 4.25 -8.94
N ASP A 408 -5.91 4.40 -8.22
CA ASP A 408 -5.71 5.50 -7.28
C ASP A 408 -5.69 6.86 -7.98
N ASN A 409 -5.06 6.94 -9.16
CA ASN A 409 -5.07 8.14 -9.99
C ASN A 409 -6.49 8.51 -10.45
N ALA A 410 -7.24 7.51 -10.92
CA ALA A 410 -8.64 7.69 -11.32
C ALA A 410 -9.52 8.09 -10.13
N ALA A 411 -9.33 7.48 -8.96
CA ALA A 411 -10.05 7.80 -7.74
C ALA A 411 -9.85 9.25 -7.31
N ARG A 412 -8.60 9.75 -7.36
CA ARG A 412 -8.31 11.17 -7.04
C ARG A 412 -8.93 12.12 -8.05
N GLY A 413 -8.84 11.79 -9.33
CA GLY A 413 -9.48 12.56 -10.38
C GLY A 413 -10.99 12.67 -10.15
N HIS A 414 -11.64 11.52 -10.00
CA HIS A 414 -13.09 11.45 -9.81
C HIS A 414 -13.57 12.15 -8.52
N LEU A 415 -12.87 11.99 -7.39
CA LEU A 415 -13.22 12.71 -6.15
C LEU A 415 -13.10 14.23 -6.31
N ARG A 416 -12.07 14.69 -7.03
CA ARG A 416 -11.91 16.12 -7.34
C ARG A 416 -13.08 16.64 -8.17
N ASP A 417 -13.52 15.87 -9.18
CA ASP A 417 -14.65 16.25 -10.03
C ASP A 417 -15.96 16.27 -9.25
N LEU A 418 -16.22 15.28 -8.40
CA LEU A 418 -17.36 15.27 -7.47
C LEU A 418 -17.35 16.50 -6.57
N ARG A 419 -16.19 16.87 -6.03
CA ARG A 419 -16.06 18.03 -5.14
C ARG A 419 -16.28 19.35 -5.87
N GLN A 420 -15.88 19.47 -7.13
CA GLN A 420 -16.13 20.65 -7.97
C GLN A 420 -17.61 20.81 -8.36
N ALA A 421 -18.29 19.67 -8.56
CA ALA A 421 -19.71 19.66 -8.91
C ALA A 421 -20.65 19.83 -7.71
N ALA A 422 -20.17 19.57 -6.49
CA ALA A 422 -20.99 19.56 -5.28
C ALA A 422 -21.35 20.98 -4.79
N PHE A 423 -22.56 21.10 -4.25
CA PHE A 423 -22.93 22.25 -3.42
C PHE A 423 -22.30 22.08 -2.03
N LEU A 424 -21.44 23.03 -1.64
CA LEU A 424 -20.75 23.02 -0.34
C LEU A 424 -21.05 24.33 0.40
N ASP A 425 -21.70 24.25 1.57
CA ASP A 425 -21.96 25.37 2.48
C ASP A 425 -21.24 25.08 3.83
N ILE A 426 -20.13 25.76 4.08
CA ILE A 426 -19.29 25.58 5.27
C ILE A 426 -19.63 26.70 6.27
N ARG A 427 -19.98 26.30 7.52
CA ARG A 427 -20.54 27.20 8.55
C ARG A 427 -19.68 27.36 9.80
N ILE A 428 -18.43 26.89 9.80
CA ILE A 428 -17.48 26.98 10.93
C ILE A 428 -16.36 27.98 10.66
#